data_56565db853b189d0fff113c0850afbe8
#
_entry.id   56565db853b189d0fff113c0850afbe8
#
_cell.length_a   1.000
_cell.length_b   1.000
_cell.length_c   1.000
_cell.angle_alpha   90.00
_cell.angle_beta   90.00
_cell.angle_gamma   90.00
#
_symmetry.space_group_name_H-M   'P 1'
#
loop_
_entity.id
_entity.type
_entity.pdbx_description
1 polymer ?
#
loop_
_entity_poly.entity_id
_entity_poly.type
_entity_poly.pdbx_seq_one_letter_code
_entity_poly.pdbx_strand_id
1 'polypeptide(L)'
;MQARRRRLLPVLATAVAALALGVGAAADVGSGSGPPTSIGHGGAAASVERIATQAAIDTLEKGGNAIDAAVAAAGVLGVSEPFSCGVGGGGFMVIRTAEGKVTTIDGRETAPAVMTPTSFWENGTPLPFNDARFSGMSVGVPGTVATWVDALDEYGTMRLADVLQPGIHVARHGYLIDQTWFDQANAVRDWFDDVPATAALFLDPDGTPRDVGTVFTNPDLAATYERIAHLGLKGFYRGAIADALVNTVDYPTVSPTANHVFRPGVIKMRDLHTYAAPERAATHVNYRGLDVYSMGPPSSGGSTVGEALNILGGYPLSSMTTDEAFHYYLEASRYSFADRNAYLADPAYFDVPLSGLLSKDYAKARRDLILPTAANPPVVQPGNPYPYVTGEAAATVRQSETTTHVVTSDTLGNVVSYTFTIESTGGSALVVPGFGFLLNNELTDFNFDSLTHPNRVEGGKRPRSSMSPTIVLDHGKPFLALGSPGGSTIITTVLQILFDRLDEHTSLPDAIADPRASQRNTTRTSAEPAFIASPLATLLLARGQQFVDGGEIGAATGIEFLADGRVLAAAEPVRRGGGSAMVEFPG
;
A
#
# COMPACT_ATOMS: atom_id res chain seq x y z
N MET A 1 7.95 81.58 -48.82
CA MET A 1 7.17 80.36 -49.16
C MET A 1 8.17 79.21 -49.02
N GLN A 2 8.22 78.54 -47.88
CA GLN A 2 9.10 77.41 -47.60
C GLN A 2 8.27 76.24 -47.08
N ALA A 3 8.29 75.13 -47.79
CA ALA A 3 7.65 73.88 -47.46
C ALA A 3 8.46 73.13 -46.38
N ARG A 4 7.86 72.87 -45.23
CA ARG A 4 8.43 72.03 -44.17
C ARG A 4 8.19 70.56 -44.52
N ARG A 5 9.29 69.83 -44.79
CA ARG A 5 9.30 68.38 -44.87
C ARG A 5 9.18 67.77 -43.47
N ARG A 6 8.15 66.98 -43.22
CA ARG A 6 8.02 66.09 -42.04
C ARG A 6 8.82 64.81 -42.31
N ARG A 7 9.76 64.54 -41.43
CA ARG A 7 10.45 63.24 -41.39
C ARG A 7 9.58 62.23 -40.65
N LEU A 8 9.23 61.14 -41.28
CA LEU A 8 8.65 59.95 -40.67
C LEU A 8 9.79 59.12 -40.08
N LEU A 9 9.76 58.84 -38.79
CA LEU A 9 10.57 57.85 -38.09
C LEU A 9 9.92 56.47 -38.25
N PRO A 10 10.66 55.42 -38.53
CA PRO A 10 10.11 54.07 -38.52
C PRO A 10 9.98 53.57 -37.08
N VAL A 11 8.78 53.08 -36.72
CA VAL A 11 8.51 52.37 -35.49
C VAL A 11 9.05 50.93 -35.68
N LEU A 12 10.06 50.60 -34.89
CA LEU A 12 10.56 49.23 -34.78
C LEU A 12 9.51 48.43 -34.00
N ALA A 13 8.79 47.52 -34.67
CA ALA A 13 7.95 46.52 -34.01
C ALA A 13 8.85 45.38 -33.51
N THR A 14 9.07 45.35 -32.20
CA THR A 14 9.69 44.20 -31.52
C THR A 14 8.69 43.07 -31.48
N ALA A 15 8.89 42.04 -32.28
CA ALA A 15 8.17 40.78 -32.20
C ALA A 15 8.62 40.05 -30.93
N VAL A 16 7.77 39.99 -29.93
CA VAL A 16 7.91 39.06 -28.81
C VAL A 16 7.52 37.68 -29.33
N ALA A 17 8.48 36.83 -29.55
CA ALA A 17 8.27 35.42 -29.81
C ALA A 17 7.81 34.78 -28.48
N ALA A 18 6.53 34.56 -28.32
CA ALA A 18 5.99 33.67 -27.28
C ALA A 18 6.43 32.25 -27.65
N LEU A 19 7.40 31.70 -26.88
CA LEU A 19 7.65 30.26 -26.86
C LEU A 19 6.41 29.59 -26.25
N ALA A 20 5.52 29.11 -27.10
CA ALA A 20 4.52 28.14 -26.71
C ALA A 20 5.25 26.85 -26.38
N LEU A 21 5.51 26.61 -25.10
CA LEU A 21 5.82 25.27 -24.61
C LEU A 21 4.62 24.41 -24.96
N GLY A 22 4.80 23.52 -25.92
CA GLY A 22 3.82 22.54 -26.31
C GLY A 22 3.42 21.74 -25.09
N VAL A 23 2.21 21.95 -24.61
CA VAL A 23 1.48 20.96 -23.86
C VAL A 23 1.40 19.77 -24.81
N GLY A 24 2.22 18.75 -24.53
CA GLY A 24 2.19 17.51 -25.27
C GLY A 24 0.73 17.04 -25.33
N ALA A 25 0.24 16.81 -26.53
CA ALA A 25 -1.05 16.23 -26.77
C ALA A 25 -1.21 15.05 -25.79
N ALA A 26 -2.30 15.06 -25.00
CA ALA A 26 -2.74 13.87 -24.31
C ALA A 26 -2.82 12.79 -25.40
N ALA A 27 -1.91 11.83 -25.32
CA ALA A 27 -2.01 10.65 -26.16
C ALA A 27 -3.39 10.07 -25.85
N ASP A 28 -4.20 10.00 -26.88
CA ASP A 28 -5.49 9.33 -26.87
C ASP A 28 -5.26 7.97 -26.21
N VAL A 29 -5.77 7.81 -24.97
CA VAL A 29 -5.74 6.52 -24.31
C VAL A 29 -6.70 5.67 -25.13
N GLY A 30 -6.14 4.99 -26.12
CA GLY A 30 -6.87 4.04 -26.93
C GLY A 30 -7.62 3.14 -25.97
N SER A 31 -8.92 3.07 -26.14
CA SER A 31 -9.81 2.11 -25.49
C SER A 31 -9.47 0.69 -25.95
N GLY A 32 -8.25 0.25 -25.63
CA GLY A 32 -7.85 -1.14 -25.64
C GLY A 32 -8.58 -1.81 -24.50
N SER A 33 -9.38 -2.81 -24.80
CA SER A 33 -10.22 -3.56 -23.87
C SER A 33 -9.42 -4.48 -22.92
N GLY A 34 -8.16 -4.22 -22.66
CA GLY A 34 -7.28 -5.04 -21.82
C GLY A 34 -6.66 -4.24 -20.66
N PRO A 35 -6.07 -4.95 -19.68
CA PRO A 35 -5.36 -4.33 -18.55
C PRO A 35 -4.24 -3.39 -19.01
N PRO A 36 -3.96 -2.29 -18.27
CA PRO A 36 -2.81 -1.42 -18.55
C PRO A 36 -1.51 -2.23 -18.51
N THR A 37 -0.86 -2.37 -19.63
CA THR A 37 0.36 -3.16 -19.80
C THR A 37 1.39 -2.43 -20.64
N SER A 38 2.66 -2.66 -20.32
CA SER A 38 3.79 -2.24 -21.14
C SER A 38 4.82 -3.36 -21.21
N ILE A 39 5.31 -3.67 -22.39
CA ILE A 39 6.31 -4.71 -22.62
C ILE A 39 7.48 -4.08 -23.37
N GLY A 40 8.71 -4.41 -22.96
CA GLY A 40 9.89 -3.89 -23.63
C GLY A 40 11.18 -4.24 -22.89
N HIS A 41 12.19 -3.40 -23.06
CA HIS A 41 13.51 -3.54 -22.45
C HIS A 41 13.79 -2.40 -21.49
N GLY A 42 14.82 -2.56 -20.67
CA GLY A 42 15.19 -1.56 -19.68
C GLY A 42 14.56 -1.83 -18.32
N GLY A 43 14.47 -0.79 -17.52
CA GLY A 43 13.73 -0.82 -16.28
C GLY A 43 12.22 -0.72 -16.49
N ALA A 44 11.45 -1.01 -15.44
CA ALA A 44 10.00 -0.99 -15.49
C ALA A 44 9.41 -0.45 -14.19
N ALA A 45 8.20 0.09 -14.29
CA ALA A 45 7.42 0.55 -13.15
C ALA A 45 5.93 0.29 -13.35
N ALA A 46 5.24 -0.03 -12.25
CA ALA A 46 3.79 -0.07 -12.21
C ALA A 46 3.26 0.44 -10.86
N SER A 47 2.23 1.27 -10.90
CA SER A 47 1.56 1.84 -9.73
C SER A 47 0.08 2.06 -10.00
N VAL A 48 -0.67 2.49 -8.97
CA VAL A 48 -2.09 2.82 -9.10
C VAL A 48 -2.33 4.16 -9.80
N GLU A 49 -1.25 4.93 -10.12
CA GLU A 49 -1.39 6.29 -10.64
C GLU A 49 -0.32 6.60 -11.70
N ARG A 50 -0.75 7.22 -12.81
CA ARG A 50 0.11 7.42 -13.99
C ARG A 50 1.27 8.38 -13.73
N ILE A 51 1.04 9.49 -13.00
CA ILE A 51 2.08 10.50 -12.77
C ILE A 51 3.20 9.89 -11.92
N ALA A 52 2.86 9.03 -10.97
CA ALA A 52 3.82 8.31 -10.15
C ALA A 52 4.62 7.28 -10.95
N THR A 53 3.96 6.50 -11.83
CA THR A 53 4.63 5.56 -12.72
C THR A 53 5.60 6.28 -13.66
N GLN A 54 5.20 7.44 -14.23
CA GLN A 54 6.06 8.26 -15.06
C GLN A 54 7.28 8.79 -14.27
N ALA A 55 7.08 9.24 -13.03
CA ALA A 55 8.18 9.70 -12.18
C ALA A 55 9.22 8.59 -11.90
N ALA A 56 8.78 7.33 -11.77
CA ALA A 56 9.69 6.20 -11.66
C ALA A 56 10.50 6.01 -12.94
N ILE A 57 9.87 6.00 -14.12
CA ILE A 57 10.55 5.86 -15.42
C ILE A 57 11.51 7.02 -15.66
N ASP A 58 11.07 8.26 -15.44
CA ASP A 58 11.96 9.44 -15.57
C ASP A 58 13.19 9.36 -14.67
N THR A 59 13.07 8.71 -13.51
CA THR A 59 14.19 8.50 -12.58
C THR A 59 15.15 7.44 -13.10
N LEU A 60 14.64 6.35 -13.66
CA LEU A 60 15.46 5.33 -14.32
C LEU A 60 16.22 5.91 -15.53
N GLU A 61 15.52 6.65 -16.41
CA GLU A 61 16.11 7.31 -17.58
C GLU A 61 17.20 8.32 -17.21
N LYS A 62 17.15 8.93 -16.03
CA LYS A 62 18.20 9.81 -15.49
C LYS A 62 19.36 9.06 -14.86
N GLY A 63 19.36 7.73 -14.89
CA GLY A 63 20.42 6.87 -14.39
C GLY A 63 20.26 6.46 -12.91
N GLY A 64 19.10 6.70 -12.30
CA GLY A 64 18.74 6.13 -11.01
C GLY A 64 18.49 4.62 -11.13
N ASN A 65 18.55 3.91 -10.01
CA ASN A 65 18.24 2.49 -9.95
C ASN A 65 16.76 2.25 -9.54
N ALA A 66 16.34 0.98 -9.41
CA ALA A 66 14.98 0.62 -9.04
C ALA A 66 14.55 1.19 -7.67
N ILE A 67 15.49 1.38 -6.74
CA ILE A 67 15.21 1.92 -5.41
C ILE A 67 14.93 3.43 -5.51
N ASP A 68 15.75 4.15 -6.26
CA ASP A 68 15.55 5.59 -6.55
C ASP A 68 14.18 5.80 -7.20
N ALA A 69 13.84 4.97 -8.20
CA ALA A 69 12.57 5.00 -8.91
C ALA A 69 11.36 4.73 -7.99
N ALA A 70 11.48 3.76 -7.08
CA ALA A 70 10.42 3.44 -6.13
C ALA A 70 10.15 4.60 -5.16
N VAL A 71 11.21 5.26 -4.66
CA VAL A 71 11.06 6.42 -3.76
C VAL A 71 10.53 7.65 -4.52
N ALA A 72 10.93 7.86 -5.77
CA ALA A 72 10.41 8.95 -6.60
C ALA A 72 8.90 8.79 -6.85
N ALA A 73 8.47 7.58 -7.23
CA ALA A 73 7.05 7.26 -7.38
C ALA A 73 6.28 7.41 -6.05
N ALA A 74 6.84 6.92 -4.93
CA ALA A 74 6.22 7.04 -3.62
C ALA A 74 6.07 8.50 -3.19
N GLY A 75 7.05 9.36 -3.50
CA GLY A 75 6.95 10.80 -3.28
C GLY A 75 5.79 11.44 -4.06
N VAL A 76 5.56 11.02 -5.30
CA VAL A 76 4.42 11.48 -6.11
C VAL A 76 3.10 10.91 -5.58
N LEU A 77 3.03 9.61 -5.27
CA LEU A 77 1.83 8.96 -4.71
C LEU A 77 1.38 9.64 -3.40
N GLY A 78 2.31 10.06 -2.54
CA GLY A 78 1.97 10.81 -1.33
C GLY A 78 1.34 12.19 -1.59
N VAL A 79 1.37 12.68 -2.84
CA VAL A 79 0.69 13.90 -3.29
C VAL A 79 -0.60 13.58 -4.03
N SER A 80 -0.58 12.61 -4.96
CA SER A 80 -1.70 12.30 -5.85
C SER A 80 -2.71 11.32 -5.23
N GLU A 81 -2.29 10.51 -4.26
CA GLU A 81 -3.11 9.57 -3.48
C GLU A 81 -3.18 9.97 -1.98
N PRO A 82 -3.52 11.24 -1.64
CA PRO A 82 -3.33 11.78 -0.28
C PRO A 82 -4.16 11.08 0.78
N PHE A 83 -5.25 10.40 0.38
CA PHE A 83 -6.14 9.67 1.29
C PHE A 83 -5.70 8.23 1.55
N SER A 84 -4.66 7.77 0.85
CA SER A 84 -4.18 6.38 0.89
C SER A 84 -2.79 6.25 1.49
N CYS A 85 -1.91 7.25 1.28
CA CYS A 85 -0.50 7.19 1.68
C CYS A 85 0.12 8.58 1.85
N GLY A 86 1.37 8.64 2.29
CA GLY A 86 2.14 9.88 2.40
C GLY A 86 3.15 9.86 3.54
N VAL A 87 3.81 11.01 3.77
CA VAL A 87 4.84 11.14 4.82
C VAL A 87 4.30 11.04 6.24
N GLY A 88 2.98 11.18 6.42
CA GLY A 88 2.31 10.98 7.70
C GLY A 88 1.98 9.53 8.03
N GLY A 89 2.38 8.59 7.17
CA GLY A 89 2.14 7.16 7.28
C GLY A 89 3.40 6.31 7.36
N GLY A 90 3.29 5.04 6.95
CA GLY A 90 4.38 4.08 6.92
C GLY A 90 4.16 2.96 5.91
N GLY A 91 5.01 1.93 5.94
CA GLY A 91 4.89 0.85 4.99
C GLY A 91 6.05 -0.14 5.03
N PHE A 92 6.09 -1.02 4.02
CA PHE A 92 7.09 -2.06 3.91
C PHE A 92 7.65 -2.13 2.48
N MET A 93 8.96 -2.13 2.38
CA MET A 93 9.68 -2.27 1.12
C MET A 93 10.42 -3.61 1.10
N VAL A 94 10.18 -4.42 0.08
CA VAL A 94 10.97 -5.62 -0.23
C VAL A 94 11.88 -5.28 -1.39
N ILE A 95 13.17 -5.52 -1.22
CA ILE A 95 14.22 -5.18 -2.18
C ILE A 95 14.98 -6.46 -2.55
N ARG A 96 15.12 -6.72 -3.83
CA ARG A 96 16.15 -7.61 -4.37
C ARG A 96 17.22 -6.77 -5.02
N THR A 97 18.47 -6.90 -4.56
CA THR A 97 19.60 -6.15 -5.12
C THR A 97 20.20 -6.85 -6.35
N ALA A 98 20.97 -6.12 -7.15
CA ALA A 98 21.68 -6.66 -8.32
C ALA A 98 22.55 -7.88 -7.98
N GLU A 99 23.12 -7.94 -6.78
CA GLU A 99 23.93 -9.05 -6.28
C GLU A 99 23.09 -10.27 -5.86
N GLY A 100 21.76 -10.14 -5.88
CA GLY A 100 20.83 -11.23 -5.53
C GLY A 100 20.45 -11.31 -4.05
N LYS A 101 20.85 -10.35 -3.20
CA LYS A 101 20.36 -10.25 -1.81
C LYS A 101 18.89 -9.85 -1.84
N VAL A 102 18.06 -10.55 -1.06
CA VAL A 102 16.68 -10.10 -0.77
C VAL A 102 16.62 -9.63 0.68
N THR A 103 16.15 -8.41 0.87
CA THR A 103 15.98 -7.77 2.18
C THR A 103 14.68 -7.00 2.26
N THR A 104 14.31 -6.54 3.45
CA THR A 104 13.11 -5.72 3.64
C THR A 104 13.39 -4.54 4.58
N ILE A 105 12.69 -3.43 4.37
CA ILE A 105 12.71 -2.29 5.28
C ILE A 105 11.33 -2.18 5.95
N ASP A 106 11.33 -2.18 7.28
CA ASP A 106 10.14 -2.07 8.13
C ASP A 106 9.91 -0.63 8.54
N GLY A 107 9.17 0.10 7.73
CA GLY A 107 8.72 1.45 8.03
C GLY A 107 7.33 1.51 8.69
N ARG A 108 6.86 0.41 9.32
CA ARG A 108 5.59 0.40 10.06
C ARG A 108 5.61 1.40 11.20
N GLU A 109 4.51 2.06 11.44
CA GLU A 109 4.34 3.01 12.53
C GLU A 109 4.50 2.31 13.89
N THR A 110 4.99 3.07 14.87
CA THR A 110 5.08 2.59 16.25
C THR A 110 4.09 3.31 17.15
N ALA A 111 3.50 2.59 18.09
CA ALA A 111 2.70 3.21 19.14
C ALA A 111 3.58 4.14 20.01
N PRO A 112 3.09 5.32 20.42
CA PRO A 112 3.74 6.15 21.41
C PRO A 112 4.13 5.35 22.67
N ALA A 113 5.30 5.60 23.23
CA ALA A 113 5.86 4.81 24.33
C ALA A 113 4.98 4.73 25.61
N VAL A 114 4.08 5.68 25.78
CA VAL A 114 3.18 5.75 26.95
C VAL A 114 1.88 4.96 26.77
N MET A 115 1.62 4.40 25.58
CA MET A 115 0.40 3.64 25.33
C MET A 115 0.37 2.31 26.08
N THR A 116 -0.84 1.90 26.46
CA THR A 116 -1.14 0.69 27.21
C THR A 116 -2.25 -0.10 26.51
N PRO A 117 -2.50 -1.36 26.88
CA PRO A 117 -3.60 -2.16 26.31
C PRO A 117 -4.99 -1.51 26.42
N THR A 118 -5.17 -0.57 27.34
CA THR A 118 -6.45 0.14 27.55
C THR A 118 -6.51 1.54 26.93
N SER A 119 -5.51 1.95 26.15
CA SER A 119 -5.45 3.32 25.59
C SER A 119 -6.65 3.65 24.70
N PHE A 120 -7.29 2.67 24.06
CA PHE A 120 -8.52 2.84 23.28
C PHE A 120 -9.79 2.47 24.05
N TRP A 121 -9.75 2.52 25.40
CA TRP A 121 -10.89 2.16 26.23
C TRP A 121 -11.42 3.38 26.99
N GLU A 122 -12.75 3.53 26.99
CA GLU A 122 -13.47 4.51 27.80
C GLU A 122 -14.53 3.79 28.65
N ASN A 123 -14.68 4.17 29.90
CA ASN A 123 -15.65 3.58 30.83
C ASN A 123 -15.57 2.04 30.91
N GLY A 124 -14.36 1.47 30.76
CA GLY A 124 -14.13 0.03 30.84
C GLY A 124 -14.50 -0.79 29.59
N THR A 125 -14.78 -0.11 28.47
CA THR A 125 -15.09 -0.73 27.18
C THR A 125 -14.23 -0.14 26.06
N PRO A 126 -13.86 -0.95 25.03
CA PRO A 126 -13.14 -0.44 23.87
C PRO A 126 -14.03 0.52 23.07
N LEU A 127 -13.40 1.56 22.50
CA LEU A 127 -14.06 2.51 21.61
C LEU A 127 -14.62 1.81 20.36
N PRO A 128 -15.73 2.29 19.79
CA PRO A 128 -16.11 1.98 18.43
C PRO A 128 -14.98 2.31 17.44
N PHE A 129 -14.89 1.58 16.34
CA PHE A 129 -13.77 1.72 15.40
C PHE A 129 -13.61 3.16 14.88
N ASN A 130 -14.68 3.80 14.41
CA ASN A 130 -14.59 5.17 13.90
C ASN A 130 -14.24 6.19 14.99
N ASP A 131 -14.69 5.99 16.23
CA ASP A 131 -14.33 6.84 17.37
C ASP A 131 -12.85 6.69 17.76
N ALA A 132 -12.29 5.51 17.57
CA ALA A 132 -10.87 5.26 17.75
C ALA A 132 -10.06 5.83 16.57
N ARG A 133 -10.52 5.64 15.33
CA ARG A 133 -9.85 6.00 14.09
C ARG A 133 -9.68 7.50 13.93
N PHE A 134 -10.78 8.25 13.98
CA PHE A 134 -10.78 9.71 13.77
C PHE A 134 -10.37 10.43 15.06
N SER A 135 -9.10 10.36 15.39
CA SER A 135 -8.56 10.94 16.63
C SER A 135 -7.04 11.04 16.56
N GLY A 136 -6.45 11.90 17.38
CA GLY A 136 -5.00 11.90 17.62
C GLY A 136 -4.49 10.60 18.26
N MET A 137 -5.37 9.88 18.98
CA MET A 137 -5.03 8.63 19.65
C MET A 137 -4.68 7.50 18.67
N SER A 138 -5.25 7.51 17.47
CA SER A 138 -4.98 6.49 16.44
C SER A 138 -3.66 6.68 15.70
N VAL A 139 -3.02 7.84 15.85
CA VAL A 139 -1.82 8.19 15.11
C VAL A 139 -0.60 7.46 15.66
N GLY A 140 -0.01 6.60 14.85
CA GLY A 140 1.30 6.02 15.08
C GLY A 140 2.43 6.96 14.63
N VAL A 141 3.62 6.76 15.16
CA VAL A 141 4.82 7.51 14.74
C VAL A 141 5.12 7.16 13.28
N PRO A 142 5.06 8.13 12.35
CA PRO A 142 5.20 7.86 10.93
C PRO A 142 6.55 7.27 10.54
N GLY A 143 6.56 6.32 9.58
CA GLY A 143 7.75 5.62 9.15
C GLY A 143 8.19 5.86 7.70
N THR A 144 7.33 6.46 6.87
CA THR A 144 7.58 6.64 5.43
C THR A 144 8.91 7.33 5.14
N VAL A 145 9.19 8.45 5.82
CA VAL A 145 10.43 9.23 5.57
C VAL A 145 11.68 8.44 5.97
N ALA A 146 11.62 7.67 7.06
CA ALA A 146 12.74 6.82 7.45
C ALA A 146 12.96 5.71 6.42
N THR A 147 11.90 5.08 5.93
CA THR A 147 11.99 4.07 4.86
C THR A 147 12.67 4.64 3.61
N TRP A 148 12.28 5.83 3.17
CA TRP A 148 12.88 6.44 1.97
C TRP A 148 14.36 6.77 2.16
N VAL A 149 14.71 7.37 3.30
CA VAL A 149 16.12 7.74 3.59
C VAL A 149 16.98 6.50 3.72
N ASP A 150 16.57 5.50 4.51
CA ASP A 150 17.34 4.28 4.74
C ASP A 150 17.48 3.45 3.44
N ALA A 151 16.41 3.38 2.61
CA ALA A 151 16.48 2.71 1.30
C ALA A 151 17.46 3.38 0.34
N LEU A 152 17.45 4.71 0.26
CA LEU A 152 18.35 5.45 -0.61
C LEU A 152 19.80 5.44 -0.10
N ASP A 153 20.02 5.59 1.19
CA ASP A 153 21.37 5.62 1.78
C ASP A 153 22.07 4.26 1.64
N GLU A 154 21.34 3.15 1.71
CA GLU A 154 21.91 1.80 1.66
C GLU A 154 21.93 1.21 0.25
N TYR A 155 20.89 1.46 -0.57
CA TYR A 155 20.66 0.79 -1.85
C TYR A 155 20.48 1.73 -3.05
N GLY A 156 20.21 3.01 -2.83
CA GLY A 156 20.02 4.01 -3.87
C GLY A 156 21.33 4.47 -4.53
N THR A 157 21.21 5.17 -5.64
CA THR A 157 22.32 5.78 -6.37
C THR A 157 22.19 7.30 -6.48
N MET A 158 20.99 7.83 -6.23
CA MET A 158 20.68 9.25 -6.29
C MET A 158 20.50 9.86 -4.89
N ARG A 159 20.65 11.17 -4.79
CA ARG A 159 20.40 11.88 -3.53
C ARG A 159 18.89 12.02 -3.30
N LEU A 160 18.45 11.93 -2.05
CA LEU A 160 17.06 12.20 -1.66
C LEU A 160 16.51 13.51 -2.26
N ALA A 161 17.33 14.55 -2.33
CA ALA A 161 16.97 15.85 -2.90
C ALA A 161 16.62 15.78 -4.40
N ASP A 162 17.26 14.90 -5.14
CA ASP A 162 17.01 14.72 -6.57
C ASP A 162 15.78 13.81 -6.79
N VAL A 163 15.67 12.76 -5.98
CA VAL A 163 14.59 11.77 -6.06
C VAL A 163 13.21 12.37 -5.68
N LEU A 164 13.16 13.32 -4.74
CA LEU A 164 11.89 13.96 -4.33
C LEU A 164 11.44 15.09 -5.28
N GLN A 165 12.22 15.50 -6.29
CA GLN A 165 11.83 16.59 -7.21
C GLN A 165 10.50 16.35 -7.94
N PRO A 166 10.17 15.13 -8.43
CA PRO A 166 8.86 14.90 -9.04
C PRO A 166 7.70 15.17 -8.08
N GLY A 167 7.78 14.68 -6.84
CA GLY A 167 6.76 14.91 -5.80
C GLY A 167 6.63 16.39 -5.44
N ILE A 168 7.74 17.12 -5.28
CA ILE A 168 7.77 18.57 -5.06
C ILE A 168 7.10 19.30 -6.22
N HIS A 169 7.40 18.90 -7.45
CA HIS A 169 6.83 19.51 -8.65
C HIS A 169 5.32 19.33 -8.70
N VAL A 170 4.82 18.09 -8.52
CA VAL A 170 3.39 17.77 -8.54
C VAL A 170 2.65 18.49 -7.42
N ALA A 171 3.19 18.51 -6.21
CA ALA A 171 2.59 19.22 -5.09
C ALA A 171 2.45 20.74 -5.34
N ARG A 172 3.46 21.35 -5.99
CA ARG A 172 3.50 22.80 -6.26
C ARG A 172 2.63 23.21 -7.44
N HIS A 173 2.65 22.45 -8.54
CA HIS A 173 2.00 22.83 -9.79
C HIS A 173 0.64 22.15 -9.98
N GLY A 174 0.39 21.09 -9.22
CA GLY A 174 -0.89 20.38 -9.16
C GLY A 174 -1.04 19.27 -10.21
N TYR A 175 -2.16 18.59 -10.07
CA TYR A 175 -2.66 17.54 -10.96
C TYR A 175 -4.19 17.65 -11.04
N LEU A 176 -4.78 16.98 -12.03
CA LEU A 176 -6.24 16.96 -12.18
C LEU A 176 -6.86 15.96 -11.20
N ILE A 177 -7.85 16.41 -10.44
CA ILE A 177 -8.66 15.55 -9.60
C ILE A 177 -9.43 14.56 -10.48
N ASP A 178 -9.32 13.28 -10.19
CA ASP A 178 -10.09 12.21 -10.81
C ASP A 178 -11.30 11.77 -9.95
N GLN A 179 -12.07 10.82 -10.45
CA GLN A 179 -13.25 10.31 -9.75
C GLN A 179 -12.86 9.56 -8.46
N THR A 180 -11.75 8.81 -8.46
CA THR A 180 -11.28 8.07 -7.28
C THR A 180 -10.92 9.00 -6.14
N TRP A 181 -10.21 10.09 -6.45
CA TRP A 181 -9.90 11.12 -5.46
C TRP A 181 -11.18 11.74 -4.86
N PHE A 182 -12.14 12.10 -5.74
CA PHE A 182 -13.42 12.68 -5.31
C PHE A 182 -14.21 11.71 -4.41
N ASP A 183 -14.33 10.44 -4.81
CA ASP A 183 -15.09 9.43 -4.07
C ASP A 183 -14.46 9.15 -2.70
N GLN A 184 -13.12 9.09 -2.62
CA GLN A 184 -12.39 8.93 -1.37
C GLN A 184 -12.59 10.13 -0.44
N ALA A 185 -12.46 11.36 -0.94
CA ALA A 185 -12.73 12.56 -0.16
C ALA A 185 -14.18 12.61 0.34
N ASN A 186 -15.14 12.26 -0.54
CA ASN A 186 -16.56 12.22 -0.20
C ASN A 186 -16.90 11.18 0.85
N ALA A 187 -16.21 10.05 0.87
CA ALA A 187 -16.42 8.98 1.86
C ALA A 187 -16.05 9.42 3.29
N VAL A 188 -15.18 10.41 3.44
CA VAL A 188 -14.68 10.87 4.75
C VAL A 188 -14.99 12.35 5.03
N ARG A 189 -15.74 13.02 4.16
CA ARG A 189 -16.00 14.47 4.24
C ARG A 189 -16.59 14.92 5.59
N ASP A 190 -17.47 14.10 6.18
CA ASP A 190 -18.17 14.43 7.44
C ASP A 190 -17.21 14.48 8.66
N TRP A 191 -16.00 13.91 8.55
CA TRP A 191 -14.92 14.08 9.53
C TRP A 191 -13.92 15.15 9.10
N PHE A 192 -13.78 15.37 7.79
CA PHE A 192 -12.88 16.38 7.26
C PHE A 192 -13.38 17.79 7.54
N ASP A 193 -14.68 18.04 7.50
CA ASP A 193 -15.28 19.35 7.77
C ASP A 193 -15.20 19.75 9.26
N ASP A 194 -15.05 18.77 10.15
CA ASP A 194 -14.80 19.00 11.57
C ASP A 194 -13.38 19.52 11.86
N VAL A 195 -12.41 19.33 10.96
CA VAL A 195 -11.01 19.74 11.14
C VAL A 195 -10.65 20.86 10.18
N PRO A 196 -10.56 22.14 10.64
CA PRO A 196 -10.41 23.30 9.75
C PRO A 196 -9.23 23.22 8.78
N ALA A 197 -8.08 22.66 9.19
CA ALA A 197 -6.92 22.51 8.32
C ALA A 197 -7.17 21.48 7.21
N THR A 198 -7.89 20.41 7.52
CA THR A 198 -8.24 19.34 6.58
C THR A 198 -9.31 19.80 5.61
N ALA A 199 -10.36 20.46 6.12
CA ALA A 199 -11.41 21.07 5.30
C ALA A 199 -10.83 22.07 4.31
N ALA A 200 -9.98 22.99 4.77
CA ALA A 200 -9.37 24.01 3.90
C ALA A 200 -8.53 23.41 2.76
N LEU A 201 -7.93 22.24 2.98
CA LEU A 201 -7.09 21.58 1.97
C LEU A 201 -7.94 20.79 0.95
N PHE A 202 -8.92 20.01 1.40
CA PHE A 202 -9.60 18.99 0.59
C PHE A 202 -11.04 19.31 0.21
N LEU A 203 -11.69 20.26 0.91
CA LEU A 203 -13.09 20.60 0.66
C LEU A 203 -13.22 22.01 0.09
N ASP A 204 -14.32 22.22 -0.61
CA ASP A 204 -14.80 23.57 -0.98
C ASP A 204 -15.53 24.23 0.20
N PRO A 205 -15.75 25.55 0.16
CA PRO A 205 -16.38 26.30 1.28
C PRO A 205 -17.78 25.81 1.69
N ASP A 206 -18.46 25.07 0.83
CA ASP A 206 -19.77 24.47 1.11
C ASP A 206 -19.69 23.07 1.77
N GLY A 207 -18.47 22.58 2.04
CA GLY A 207 -18.21 21.28 2.66
C GLY A 207 -18.22 20.10 1.67
N THR A 208 -18.34 20.35 0.36
CA THR A 208 -18.20 19.29 -0.65
C THR A 208 -16.75 19.04 -1.01
N PRO A 209 -16.37 17.83 -1.44
CA PRO A 209 -15.06 17.61 -2.05
C PRO A 209 -14.86 18.48 -3.28
N ARG A 210 -13.62 18.83 -3.59
CA ARG A 210 -13.28 19.59 -4.81
C ARG A 210 -13.68 18.83 -6.06
N ASP A 211 -14.16 19.53 -7.07
CA ASP A 211 -14.72 18.95 -8.29
C ASP A 211 -13.70 18.17 -9.13
N VAL A 212 -14.15 17.05 -9.69
CA VAL A 212 -13.41 16.27 -10.70
C VAL A 212 -13.03 17.14 -11.90
N GLY A 213 -11.79 17.01 -12.38
CA GLY A 213 -11.26 17.78 -13.49
C GLY A 213 -10.72 19.17 -13.09
N THR A 214 -10.81 19.57 -11.83
CA THR A 214 -10.11 20.76 -11.32
C THR A 214 -8.68 20.43 -10.94
N VAL A 215 -7.82 21.45 -10.86
CA VAL A 215 -6.41 21.25 -10.48
C VAL A 215 -6.28 21.33 -8.96
N PHE A 216 -5.77 20.25 -8.37
CA PHE A 216 -5.40 20.23 -6.96
C PHE A 216 -3.93 20.60 -6.79
N THR A 217 -3.61 21.55 -5.91
CA THR A 217 -2.25 21.93 -5.53
C THR A 217 -2.09 21.85 -4.02
N ASN A 218 -0.86 21.53 -3.56
CA ASN A 218 -0.53 21.49 -2.13
C ASN A 218 0.85 22.12 -1.88
N PRO A 219 0.96 23.46 -1.89
CA PRO A 219 2.24 24.15 -1.70
C PRO A 219 2.88 23.91 -0.34
N ASP A 220 2.09 23.65 0.70
CA ASP A 220 2.59 23.31 2.04
C ASP A 220 3.31 21.94 2.02
N LEU A 221 2.77 20.95 1.31
CA LEU A 221 3.42 19.66 1.14
C LEU A 221 4.69 19.77 0.27
N ALA A 222 4.68 20.64 -0.75
CA ALA A 222 5.88 20.92 -1.54
C ALA A 222 7.01 21.45 -0.66
N ALA A 223 6.73 22.43 0.22
CA ALA A 223 7.70 22.98 1.17
C ALA A 223 8.15 21.92 2.21
N THR A 224 7.25 21.05 2.63
CA THR A 224 7.55 19.90 3.50
C THR A 224 8.55 18.96 2.83
N TYR A 225 8.31 18.59 1.58
CA TYR A 225 9.22 17.72 0.82
C TYR A 225 10.59 18.39 0.56
N GLU A 226 10.62 19.69 0.28
CA GLU A 226 11.90 20.44 0.16
C GLU A 226 12.70 20.39 1.45
N ARG A 227 12.05 20.55 2.60
CA ARG A 227 12.70 20.45 3.90
C ARG A 227 13.25 19.05 4.15
N ILE A 228 12.47 18.00 3.85
CA ILE A 228 12.91 16.60 3.93
C ILE A 228 14.08 16.35 2.97
N ALA A 229 14.00 16.81 1.73
CA ALA A 229 15.03 16.70 0.71
C ALA A 229 16.39 17.27 1.15
N HIS A 230 16.36 18.40 1.87
CA HIS A 230 17.57 19.07 2.35
C HIS A 230 18.14 18.52 3.66
N LEU A 231 17.28 18.04 4.57
CA LEU A 231 17.68 17.71 5.95
C LEU A 231 17.54 16.21 6.28
N GLY A 232 17.01 15.42 5.37
CA GLY A 232 16.75 13.98 5.58
C GLY A 232 15.89 13.74 6.81
N LEU A 233 16.23 12.73 7.59
CA LEU A 233 15.53 12.37 8.84
C LEU A 233 15.35 13.57 9.79
N LYS A 234 16.34 14.44 9.88
CA LYS A 234 16.25 15.63 10.76
C LYS A 234 15.18 16.61 10.30
N GLY A 235 14.89 16.64 9.00
CA GLY A 235 13.87 17.51 8.42
C GLY A 235 12.46 17.16 8.89
N PHE A 236 12.18 15.89 9.11
CA PHE A 236 10.88 15.35 9.50
C PHE A 236 10.77 15.06 11.00
N TYR A 237 11.71 14.27 11.54
CA TYR A 237 11.63 13.80 12.94
C TYR A 237 12.13 14.80 13.99
N ARG A 238 12.56 16.01 13.56
CA ARG A 238 13.04 17.08 14.45
C ARG A 238 12.59 18.45 13.96
N GLY A 239 12.52 19.42 14.89
CA GLY A 239 12.18 20.81 14.58
C GLY A 239 10.74 21.00 14.11
N ALA A 240 10.50 21.93 13.18
CA ALA A 240 9.17 22.48 12.93
C ALA A 240 8.11 21.45 12.50
N ILE A 241 8.45 20.46 11.66
CA ILE A 241 7.49 19.40 11.27
C ILE A 241 7.16 18.54 12.48
N ALA A 242 8.16 18.09 13.22
CA ALA A 242 7.95 17.26 14.42
C ALA A 242 7.15 17.99 15.51
N ASP A 243 7.47 19.29 15.74
CA ASP A 243 6.74 20.12 16.70
C ASP A 243 5.26 20.29 16.30
N ALA A 244 5.00 20.56 15.01
CA ALA A 244 3.64 20.70 14.50
C ALA A 244 2.85 19.38 14.55
N LEU A 245 3.50 18.25 14.19
CA LEU A 245 2.90 16.92 14.25
C LEU A 245 2.48 16.58 15.70
N VAL A 246 3.39 16.72 16.67
CA VAL A 246 3.09 16.45 18.08
C VAL A 246 1.94 17.36 18.56
N ASN A 247 1.97 18.64 18.20
CA ASN A 247 0.90 19.57 18.60
C ASN A 247 -0.44 19.17 17.98
N THR A 248 -0.47 18.79 16.69
CA THR A 248 -1.70 18.36 16.00
C THR A 248 -2.31 17.11 16.64
N VAL A 249 -1.46 16.16 17.02
CA VAL A 249 -1.89 14.90 17.65
C VAL A 249 -2.35 15.11 19.09
N ASP A 250 -1.59 15.85 19.89
CA ASP A 250 -1.89 16.07 21.32
C ASP A 250 -3.05 17.09 21.54
N TYR A 251 -3.25 18.00 20.59
CA TYR A 251 -4.26 19.05 20.65
C TYR A 251 -4.99 19.22 19.31
N PRO A 252 -5.79 18.23 18.89
CA PRO A 252 -6.53 18.33 17.63
C PRO A 252 -7.40 19.59 17.62
N THR A 253 -7.18 20.43 16.62
CA THR A 253 -8.01 21.62 16.43
C THR A 253 -9.25 21.23 15.65
N VAL A 254 -10.42 21.33 16.28
CA VAL A 254 -11.72 21.03 15.69
C VAL A 254 -12.57 22.28 15.52
N SER A 255 -13.47 22.27 14.55
CA SER A 255 -14.46 23.32 14.30
C SER A 255 -15.38 23.51 15.52
N PRO A 256 -15.81 24.72 15.83
CA PRO A 256 -16.89 24.96 16.82
C PRO A 256 -18.21 24.27 16.45
N THR A 257 -18.40 23.92 15.19
CA THR A 257 -19.58 23.24 14.65
C THR A 257 -19.36 21.72 14.49
N ALA A 258 -18.21 21.20 14.94
CA ALA A 258 -17.89 19.78 14.84
C ALA A 258 -18.98 18.92 15.50
N ASN A 259 -19.36 17.85 14.81
CA ASN A 259 -20.37 16.90 15.28
C ASN A 259 -19.76 15.59 15.76
N HIS A 260 -18.43 15.41 15.61
CA HIS A 260 -17.68 14.27 16.10
C HIS A 260 -16.67 14.67 17.19
N VAL A 261 -16.22 13.66 17.96
CA VAL A 261 -15.26 13.84 19.04
C VAL A 261 -13.87 13.38 18.59
N PHE A 262 -12.96 14.33 18.40
CA PHE A 262 -11.55 14.05 18.15
C PHE A 262 -10.78 13.96 19.46
N ARG A 263 -10.40 12.76 19.85
CA ARG A 263 -9.64 12.51 21.09
C ARG A 263 -8.18 12.92 20.92
N PRO A 264 -7.57 13.59 21.91
CA PRO A 264 -6.13 13.85 21.91
C PRO A 264 -5.32 12.56 21.82
N GLY A 265 -4.22 12.60 21.08
CA GLY A 265 -3.22 11.54 21.10
C GLY A 265 -2.17 11.77 22.18
N VAL A 266 -1.12 10.95 22.15
CA VAL A 266 -0.10 10.92 23.21
C VAL A 266 1.33 10.82 22.66
N ILE A 267 1.55 11.14 21.38
CA ILE A 267 2.88 11.17 20.76
C ILE A 267 3.73 12.24 21.45
N LYS A 268 4.97 11.91 21.76
CA LYS A 268 5.95 12.85 22.31
C LYS A 268 7.14 13.02 21.36
N MET A 269 7.83 14.14 21.46
CA MET A 269 9.05 14.40 20.67
C MET A 269 10.07 13.26 20.77
N ARG A 270 10.13 12.57 21.91
CA ARG A 270 11.00 11.41 22.08
C ARG A 270 10.64 10.28 21.12
N ASP A 271 9.34 10.00 20.92
CA ASP A 271 8.86 8.92 20.06
C ASP A 271 9.31 9.16 18.62
N LEU A 272 9.18 10.41 18.13
CA LEU A 272 9.69 10.83 16.84
C LEU A 272 11.23 10.72 16.75
N HIS A 273 11.95 11.23 17.76
CA HIS A 273 13.41 11.27 17.76
C HIS A 273 14.08 9.89 17.79
N THR A 274 13.39 8.88 18.28
CA THR A 274 13.91 7.50 18.43
C THR A 274 13.35 6.55 17.37
N TYR A 275 12.47 7.02 16.50
CA TYR A 275 11.94 6.19 15.42
C TYR A 275 13.07 5.75 14.47
N ALA A 276 12.99 4.48 14.04
CA ALA A 276 13.87 3.90 13.03
C ALA A 276 13.07 2.91 12.17
N ALA A 277 13.45 2.75 10.92
CA ALA A 277 12.90 1.76 9.99
C ALA A 277 13.92 0.60 9.81
N PRO A 278 13.90 -0.44 10.67
CA PRO A 278 14.92 -1.47 10.64
C PRO A 278 14.82 -2.34 9.38
N GLU A 279 15.97 -2.79 8.88
CA GLU A 279 16.00 -3.93 7.98
C GLU A 279 15.55 -5.20 8.71
N ARG A 280 14.80 -6.05 7.97
CA ARG A 280 14.39 -7.37 8.45
C ARG A 280 14.65 -8.43 7.38
N ALA A 281 14.80 -9.67 7.81
CA ALA A 281 14.81 -10.80 6.87
C ALA A 281 13.41 -10.94 6.23
N ALA A 282 13.37 -11.10 4.90
CA ALA A 282 12.15 -11.44 4.21
C ALA A 282 11.64 -12.82 4.65
N THR A 283 10.32 -13.04 4.61
CA THR A 283 9.78 -14.41 4.61
C THR A 283 10.19 -15.10 3.31
N HIS A 284 10.39 -16.41 3.37
CA HIS A 284 10.79 -17.21 2.21
C HIS A 284 10.10 -18.56 2.23
N VAL A 285 9.49 -18.92 1.10
CA VAL A 285 8.98 -20.27 0.84
C VAL A 285 9.32 -20.67 -0.60
N ASN A 286 9.58 -21.95 -0.83
CA ASN A 286 9.67 -22.48 -2.18
C ASN A 286 8.30 -23.03 -2.61
N TYR A 287 7.76 -22.50 -3.71
CA TYR A 287 6.50 -22.93 -4.30
C TYR A 287 6.66 -23.26 -5.77
N ARG A 288 6.34 -24.48 -6.18
CA ARG A 288 6.50 -24.97 -7.57
C ARG A 288 7.93 -24.83 -8.13
N GLY A 289 8.95 -24.86 -7.27
CA GLY A 289 10.34 -24.66 -7.67
C GLY A 289 10.80 -23.19 -7.65
N LEU A 290 9.89 -22.25 -7.48
CA LEU A 290 10.16 -20.82 -7.39
C LEU A 290 10.35 -20.39 -5.94
N ASP A 291 11.24 -19.42 -5.70
CA ASP A 291 11.48 -18.83 -4.38
C ASP A 291 10.61 -17.58 -4.21
N VAL A 292 9.65 -17.64 -3.29
CA VAL A 292 8.71 -16.54 -3.00
C VAL A 292 9.16 -15.81 -1.74
N TYR A 293 9.51 -14.53 -1.88
CA TYR A 293 9.92 -13.65 -0.80
C TYR A 293 8.86 -12.57 -0.56
N SER A 294 8.58 -12.27 0.69
CA SER A 294 7.66 -11.19 1.06
C SER A 294 8.01 -10.62 2.43
N MET A 295 7.23 -9.62 2.88
CA MET A 295 7.44 -8.99 4.18
C MET A 295 7.04 -9.90 5.33
N GLY A 296 7.96 -10.07 6.29
CA GLY A 296 7.70 -10.76 7.55
C GLY A 296 7.04 -9.89 8.63
N PRO A 297 6.80 -10.46 9.83
CA PRO A 297 6.26 -9.70 10.96
C PRO A 297 7.07 -8.43 11.26
N PRO A 298 6.40 -7.29 11.58
CA PRO A 298 5.00 -7.15 12.00
C PRO A 298 3.97 -7.21 10.86
N SER A 299 4.37 -7.29 9.59
CA SER A 299 3.40 -7.69 8.57
C SER A 299 3.06 -9.18 8.68
N SER A 300 1.79 -9.47 8.56
CA SER A 300 1.29 -10.85 8.43
C SER A 300 1.24 -11.30 6.97
N GLY A 301 1.49 -10.39 6.03
CA GLY A 301 1.31 -10.65 4.60
C GLY A 301 2.12 -11.82 4.11
N GLY A 302 3.44 -11.72 4.19
CA GLY A 302 4.33 -12.75 3.66
C GLY A 302 4.21 -14.10 4.37
N SER A 303 3.94 -14.12 5.68
CA SER A 303 3.73 -15.36 6.41
C SER A 303 2.42 -16.05 6.03
N THR A 304 1.32 -15.30 5.87
CA THR A 304 0.02 -15.88 5.54
C THR A 304 -0.04 -16.34 4.08
N VAL A 305 0.52 -15.56 3.15
CA VAL A 305 0.71 -15.99 1.76
C VAL A 305 1.60 -17.24 1.70
N GLY A 306 2.75 -17.24 2.39
CA GLY A 306 3.69 -18.36 2.39
C GLY A 306 3.09 -19.63 2.98
N GLU A 307 2.33 -19.56 4.07
CA GLU A 307 1.61 -20.68 4.64
C GLU A 307 0.56 -21.24 3.67
N ALA A 308 -0.26 -20.37 3.07
CA ALA A 308 -1.26 -20.77 2.08
C ALA A 308 -0.62 -21.45 0.86
N LEU A 309 0.47 -20.91 0.33
CA LEU A 309 1.23 -21.53 -0.77
C LEU A 309 1.82 -22.89 -0.35
N ASN A 310 2.31 -23.04 0.87
CA ASN A 310 2.79 -24.33 1.38
C ASN A 310 1.67 -25.37 1.50
N ILE A 311 0.45 -24.95 1.90
CA ILE A 311 -0.74 -25.80 1.89
C ILE A 311 -1.07 -26.23 0.45
N LEU A 312 -1.20 -25.26 -0.46
CA LEU A 312 -1.50 -25.48 -1.89
C LEU A 312 -0.44 -26.34 -2.59
N GLY A 313 0.82 -26.22 -2.21
CA GLY A 313 1.92 -26.98 -2.79
C GLY A 313 1.80 -28.50 -2.69
N GLY A 314 0.88 -28.99 -1.85
CA GLY A 314 0.59 -30.42 -1.74
C GLY A 314 -0.51 -30.95 -2.67
N TYR A 315 -1.16 -30.08 -3.45
CA TYR A 315 -2.18 -30.45 -4.42
C TYR A 315 -1.65 -30.33 -5.85
N PRO A 316 -2.06 -31.22 -6.77
CA PRO A 316 -1.72 -31.12 -8.19
C PRO A 316 -2.71 -30.19 -8.93
N LEU A 317 -2.76 -28.89 -8.53
CA LEU A 317 -3.81 -27.94 -8.91
C LEU A 317 -3.97 -27.82 -10.43
N SER A 318 -2.88 -27.74 -11.20
CA SER A 318 -2.91 -27.62 -12.67
C SER A 318 -3.53 -28.83 -13.40
N SER A 319 -3.80 -29.92 -12.71
CA SER A 319 -4.49 -31.12 -13.25
C SER A 319 -5.94 -31.26 -12.75
N MET A 320 -6.40 -30.35 -11.90
CA MET A 320 -7.76 -30.30 -11.36
C MET A 320 -8.69 -29.49 -12.26
N THR A 321 -9.99 -29.60 -12.02
CA THR A 321 -10.93 -28.62 -12.60
C THR A 321 -10.77 -27.26 -11.90
N THR A 322 -11.01 -26.17 -12.60
CA THR A 322 -10.83 -24.82 -12.05
C THR A 322 -11.62 -24.60 -10.75
N ASP A 323 -12.84 -25.16 -10.66
CA ASP A 323 -13.66 -25.07 -9.43
C ASP A 323 -13.05 -25.89 -8.27
N GLU A 324 -12.39 -26.99 -8.56
CA GLU A 324 -11.69 -27.79 -7.55
C GLU A 324 -10.42 -27.09 -7.06
N ALA A 325 -9.60 -26.60 -7.98
CA ALA A 325 -8.38 -25.85 -7.68
C ALA A 325 -8.69 -24.58 -6.88
N PHE A 326 -9.69 -23.81 -7.33
CA PHE A 326 -10.13 -22.58 -6.65
C PHE A 326 -10.76 -22.84 -5.28
N HIS A 327 -11.45 -23.98 -5.11
CA HIS A 327 -11.92 -24.42 -3.80
C HIS A 327 -10.76 -24.62 -2.82
N TYR A 328 -9.69 -25.30 -3.23
CA TYR A 328 -8.51 -25.47 -2.39
C TYR A 328 -7.78 -24.16 -2.12
N TYR A 329 -7.76 -23.23 -3.07
CA TYR A 329 -7.27 -21.85 -2.84
C TYR A 329 -8.06 -21.17 -1.69
N LEU A 330 -9.39 -21.19 -1.73
CA LEU A 330 -10.21 -20.59 -0.69
C LEU A 330 -10.01 -21.26 0.69
N GLU A 331 -9.92 -22.59 0.73
CA GLU A 331 -9.70 -23.29 2.00
C GLU A 331 -8.27 -23.08 2.53
N ALA A 332 -7.24 -23.09 1.69
CA ALA A 332 -5.87 -22.77 2.12
C ALA A 332 -5.81 -21.37 2.73
N SER A 333 -6.47 -20.39 2.09
CA SER A 333 -6.60 -19.04 2.63
C SER A 333 -7.34 -19.03 3.97
N ARG A 334 -8.43 -19.78 4.11
CA ARG A 334 -9.20 -19.90 5.36
C ARG A 334 -8.33 -20.38 6.52
N TYR A 335 -7.57 -21.45 6.31
CA TYR A 335 -6.71 -22.03 7.34
C TYR A 335 -5.53 -21.13 7.70
N SER A 336 -4.86 -20.52 6.72
CA SER A 336 -3.75 -19.59 6.98
C SER A 336 -4.22 -18.30 7.69
N PHE A 337 -5.44 -17.83 7.41
CA PHE A 337 -6.01 -16.70 8.15
C PHE A 337 -6.43 -17.05 9.60
N ALA A 338 -6.82 -18.29 9.87
CA ALA A 338 -7.04 -18.73 11.25
C ALA A 338 -5.76 -18.61 12.07
N ASP A 339 -4.65 -19.07 11.52
CA ASP A 339 -3.34 -19.02 12.17
C ASP A 339 -2.79 -17.59 12.24
N ARG A 340 -2.93 -16.80 11.15
CA ARG A 340 -2.62 -15.37 11.14
C ARG A 340 -3.27 -14.63 12.31
N ASN A 341 -4.55 -14.83 12.49
CA ASN A 341 -5.31 -14.11 13.51
C ASN A 341 -4.87 -14.46 14.92
N ALA A 342 -4.40 -15.67 15.14
CA ALA A 342 -3.94 -16.16 16.44
C ALA A 342 -2.50 -15.75 16.79
N TYR A 343 -1.59 -15.71 15.80
CA TYR A 343 -0.14 -15.71 16.09
C TYR A 343 0.63 -14.52 15.56
N LEU A 344 0.09 -13.73 14.61
CA LEU A 344 0.85 -12.67 13.98
C LEU A 344 0.76 -11.33 14.74
N ALA A 345 1.92 -10.81 15.11
CA ALA A 345 2.11 -9.56 15.83
C ALA A 345 3.54 -9.04 15.62
N ASP A 346 3.91 -7.95 16.30
CA ASP A 346 5.28 -7.45 16.32
C ASP A 346 6.22 -8.44 17.03
N PRO A 347 7.26 -8.96 16.34
CA PRO A 347 8.16 -9.97 16.90
C PRO A 347 9.05 -9.44 18.03
N ALA A 348 9.13 -8.13 18.22
CA ALA A 348 9.82 -7.54 19.37
C ALA A 348 9.02 -7.67 20.69
N TYR A 349 7.71 -7.95 20.59
CA TYR A 349 6.78 -8.02 21.73
C TYR A 349 6.09 -9.37 21.90
N PHE A 350 6.19 -10.23 20.89
CA PHE A 350 5.59 -11.57 20.93
C PHE A 350 6.45 -12.53 20.11
N ASP A 351 6.70 -13.72 20.65
CA ASP A 351 7.45 -14.78 19.95
C ASP A 351 6.58 -15.41 18.87
N VAL A 352 6.59 -14.79 17.68
CA VAL A 352 5.84 -15.24 16.52
C VAL A 352 6.43 -16.56 16.02
N PRO A 353 5.64 -17.65 15.95
CA PRO A 353 6.13 -18.97 15.53
C PRO A 353 6.34 -19.06 14.02
N LEU A 354 7.09 -18.10 13.43
CA LEU A 354 7.21 -17.90 11.99
C LEU A 354 7.76 -19.14 11.27
N SER A 355 8.78 -19.77 11.83
CA SER A 355 9.38 -20.99 11.22
C SER A 355 8.40 -22.17 11.21
N GLY A 356 7.54 -22.26 12.23
CA GLY A 356 6.48 -23.26 12.29
C GLY A 356 5.39 -23.00 11.24
N LEU A 357 4.87 -21.76 11.18
CA LEU A 357 3.87 -21.36 10.19
C LEU A 357 4.32 -21.60 8.74
N LEU A 358 5.60 -21.37 8.44
CA LEU A 358 6.17 -21.54 7.10
C LEU A 358 6.72 -22.96 6.84
N SER A 359 6.58 -23.90 7.79
CA SER A 359 7.08 -25.26 7.58
C SER A 359 6.17 -26.09 6.67
N LYS A 360 6.76 -26.93 5.82
CA LYS A 360 6.03 -27.87 4.95
C LYS A 360 5.27 -28.92 5.74
N ASP A 361 5.79 -29.33 6.90
CA ASP A 361 5.15 -30.33 7.77
C ASP A 361 3.89 -29.76 8.44
N TYR A 362 3.97 -28.50 8.92
CA TYR A 362 2.79 -27.81 9.43
C TYR A 362 1.74 -27.60 8.35
N ALA A 363 2.15 -27.12 7.19
CA ALA A 363 1.26 -26.98 6.04
C ALA A 363 0.59 -28.30 5.64
N LYS A 364 1.30 -29.44 5.74
CA LYS A 364 0.70 -30.77 5.55
C LYS A 364 -0.38 -31.05 6.60
N ALA A 365 -0.11 -30.77 7.87
CA ALA A 365 -1.08 -30.97 8.93
C ALA A 365 -2.35 -30.10 8.73
N ARG A 366 -2.19 -28.86 8.25
CA ARG A 366 -3.33 -27.99 7.91
C ARG A 366 -4.09 -28.52 6.67
N ARG A 367 -3.38 -28.95 5.64
CA ARG A 367 -3.95 -29.53 4.42
C ARG A 367 -4.77 -30.79 4.68
N ASP A 368 -4.31 -31.65 5.57
CA ASP A 368 -5.00 -32.90 5.90
C ASP A 368 -6.40 -32.66 6.56
N LEU A 369 -6.70 -31.42 6.96
CA LEU A 369 -8.00 -31.00 7.48
C LEU A 369 -8.94 -30.46 6.38
N ILE A 370 -8.42 -30.15 5.20
CA ILE A 370 -9.20 -29.59 4.10
C ILE A 370 -9.96 -30.70 3.38
N LEU A 371 -11.27 -30.52 3.26
CA LEU A 371 -12.18 -31.46 2.60
C LEU A 371 -12.46 -31.02 1.15
N PRO A 372 -12.97 -31.93 0.29
CA PRO A 372 -13.46 -31.55 -1.06
C PRO A 372 -14.65 -30.58 -1.06
N THR A 373 -15.23 -30.30 0.10
CA THR A 373 -16.31 -29.33 0.34
C THR A 373 -15.86 -28.30 1.37
N ALA A 374 -16.49 -27.13 1.37
CA ALA A 374 -16.18 -26.05 2.29
C ALA A 374 -16.23 -26.50 3.75
N ALA A 375 -15.39 -25.92 4.58
CA ALA A 375 -15.29 -26.20 6.01
C ALA A 375 -16.65 -26.02 6.72
N ASN A 376 -16.97 -26.95 7.60
CA ASN A 376 -18.16 -26.87 8.45
C ASN A 376 -17.77 -27.27 9.90
N PRO A 377 -17.77 -26.34 10.86
CA PRO A 377 -18.23 -24.92 10.76
C PRO A 377 -17.36 -24.08 9.80
N PRO A 378 -17.92 -23.01 9.22
CA PRO A 378 -17.23 -22.21 8.20
C PRO A 378 -16.06 -21.37 8.74
N VAL A 379 -15.96 -21.19 10.05
CA VAL A 379 -14.82 -20.58 10.75
C VAL A 379 -14.02 -21.69 11.40
N VAL A 380 -12.77 -21.87 10.96
CA VAL A 380 -11.89 -22.93 11.47
C VAL A 380 -11.02 -22.42 12.62
N GLN A 381 -10.59 -23.33 13.48
CA GLN A 381 -9.69 -23.02 14.59
C GLN A 381 -8.25 -22.89 14.10
N PRO A 382 -7.44 -22.03 14.75
CA PRO A 382 -6.00 -22.00 14.50
C PRO A 382 -5.37 -23.37 14.83
N GLY A 383 -4.34 -23.73 14.08
CA GLY A 383 -3.53 -24.89 14.40
C GLY A 383 -2.48 -24.59 15.47
N ASN A 384 -1.61 -25.55 15.75
CA ASN A 384 -0.47 -25.31 16.61
C ASN A 384 0.85 -25.34 15.78
N PRO A 385 1.39 -24.18 15.37
CA PRO A 385 2.58 -24.10 14.53
C PRO A 385 3.89 -24.33 15.32
N TYR A 386 3.81 -24.14 16.61
CA TYR A 386 4.93 -24.52 17.42
C TYR A 386 5.02 -26.04 17.43
N PRO A 387 5.92 -26.80 16.89
CA PRO A 387 5.93 -28.24 17.07
C PRO A 387 6.09 -28.48 18.51
N TYR A 388 5.75 -27.80 19.02
CA TYR A 388 4.50 -27.37 18.98
C TYR A 388 4.18 -26.93 20.41
N VAL A 389 4.13 -25.67 20.68
CA VAL A 389 3.98 -25.09 22.02
C VAL A 389 2.55 -24.62 22.21
N THR A 390 1.96 -24.88 23.35
CA THR A 390 0.52 -24.66 23.66
C THR A 390 0.19 -23.21 24.02
N GLY A 391 -0.94 -22.69 23.54
CA GLY A 391 -1.57 -21.42 23.93
C GLY A 391 -2.88 -21.16 23.19
N GLU A 392 -3.90 -20.69 23.90
CA GLU A 392 -5.24 -20.39 23.34
C GLU A 392 -5.28 -18.99 22.73
N ALA A 393 -5.97 -18.82 21.58
CA ALA A 393 -6.37 -17.52 21.09
C ALA A 393 -7.60 -17.59 20.20
N ALA A 394 -8.53 -16.65 20.37
CA ALA A 394 -9.58 -16.32 19.42
C ALA A 394 -9.49 -14.84 19.09
N ALA A 395 -9.57 -14.46 17.82
CA ALA A 395 -9.52 -13.07 17.39
C ALA A 395 -10.50 -12.78 16.27
N THR A 396 -11.17 -11.64 16.37
CA THR A 396 -12.01 -11.04 15.33
C THR A 396 -11.15 -10.31 14.29
N VAL A 397 -11.52 -10.44 13.01
CA VAL A 397 -10.88 -9.72 11.90
C VAL A 397 -11.53 -8.34 11.77
N ARG A 398 -10.74 -7.27 11.77
CA ARG A 398 -11.17 -5.93 11.40
C ARG A 398 -10.61 -5.56 10.03
N GLN A 399 -11.33 -4.74 9.28
CA GLN A 399 -11.08 -4.44 7.89
C GLN A 399 -10.69 -2.97 7.77
N SER A 400 -9.56 -2.71 7.14
CA SER A 400 -9.11 -1.43 6.63
C SER A 400 -8.94 -1.53 5.12
N GLU A 401 -9.27 -0.49 4.35
CA GLU A 401 -9.46 -0.62 2.90
C GLU A 401 -8.58 0.30 2.03
N THR A 402 -7.71 1.14 2.58
CA THR A 402 -6.86 2.00 1.75
C THR A 402 -5.38 1.82 2.04
N THR A 403 -4.63 1.72 0.99
CA THR A 403 -3.18 1.50 0.94
C THR A 403 -2.79 1.81 -0.50
N THR A 404 -1.52 2.00 -0.82
CA THR A 404 -1.02 2.05 -2.19
C THR A 404 0.12 1.07 -2.40
N HIS A 405 0.41 0.76 -3.67
CA HIS A 405 1.52 -0.11 -4.04
C HIS A 405 2.24 0.41 -5.28
N VAL A 406 3.56 0.26 -5.28
CA VAL A 406 4.42 0.49 -6.43
C VAL A 406 5.43 -0.63 -6.57
N VAL A 407 5.68 -1.04 -7.80
CA VAL A 407 6.73 -1.99 -8.14
C VAL A 407 7.65 -1.37 -9.19
N THR A 408 8.98 -1.54 -9.02
CA THR A 408 10.00 -1.03 -9.93
C THR A 408 11.09 -2.05 -10.17
N SER A 409 11.73 -2.00 -11.33
CA SER A 409 12.92 -2.77 -11.65
C SER A 409 13.87 -1.97 -12.52
N ASP A 410 15.14 -2.36 -12.54
CA ASP A 410 16.18 -1.76 -13.40
C ASP A 410 16.93 -2.81 -14.22
N THR A 411 17.82 -2.34 -15.10
CA THR A 411 18.64 -3.20 -15.98
C THR A 411 19.72 -3.98 -15.25
N LEU A 412 20.06 -3.61 -14.02
CA LEU A 412 21.06 -4.28 -13.19
C LEU A 412 20.46 -5.48 -12.44
N GLY A 413 19.13 -5.58 -12.42
CA GLY A 413 18.40 -6.63 -11.73
C GLY A 413 17.99 -6.27 -10.31
N ASN A 414 18.08 -5.01 -9.90
CA ASN A 414 17.41 -4.56 -8.71
C ASN A 414 15.90 -4.59 -8.95
N VAL A 415 15.15 -5.02 -7.95
CA VAL A 415 13.68 -5.08 -7.97
C VAL A 415 13.16 -4.59 -6.63
N VAL A 416 12.16 -3.71 -6.66
CA VAL A 416 11.49 -3.21 -5.47
C VAL A 416 9.99 -3.51 -5.57
N SER A 417 9.43 -4.04 -4.49
CA SER A 417 7.99 -4.13 -4.24
C SER A 417 7.71 -3.35 -2.96
N TYR A 418 6.98 -2.24 -3.04
CA TYR A 418 6.76 -1.32 -1.93
C TYR A 418 5.29 -1.03 -1.73
N THR A 419 4.78 -1.43 -0.56
CA THR A 419 3.40 -1.16 -0.12
C THR A 419 3.45 -0.20 1.06
N PHE A 420 2.74 0.93 1.00
CA PHE A 420 2.72 1.93 2.06
C PHE A 420 1.36 2.61 2.18
N THR A 421 1.09 3.21 3.35
CA THR A 421 -0.28 3.57 3.75
C THR A 421 -0.30 4.69 4.78
N ILE A 422 -1.49 5.28 4.99
CA ILE A 422 -1.90 5.97 6.21
C ILE A 422 -3.02 5.20 6.93
N GLU A 423 -3.20 3.94 6.62
CA GLU A 423 -4.16 2.92 7.06
C GLU A 423 -5.51 3.07 6.35
N SER A 424 -6.51 3.73 6.89
CA SER A 424 -7.84 3.89 6.27
C SER A 424 -7.92 5.16 5.41
N THR A 425 -8.93 5.25 4.53
CA THR A 425 -9.17 6.42 3.67
C THR A 425 -9.16 7.73 4.47
N GLY A 426 -8.20 8.60 4.20
CA GLY A 426 -8.05 9.87 4.93
C GLY A 426 -7.44 9.76 6.32
N GLY A 427 -6.93 8.58 6.71
CA GLY A 427 -6.20 8.37 7.96
C GLY A 427 -7.02 8.74 9.20
N SER A 428 -6.40 9.51 10.08
CA SER A 428 -7.03 10.07 11.29
C SER A 428 -7.91 11.29 11.04
N ALA A 429 -8.05 11.73 9.78
CA ALA A 429 -8.64 13.00 9.35
C ALA A 429 -7.85 14.27 9.78
N LEU A 430 -6.66 14.13 10.36
CA LEU A 430 -5.86 15.24 10.85
C LEU A 430 -4.77 15.62 9.82
N VAL A 431 -4.92 16.77 9.18
CA VAL A 431 -3.84 17.43 8.42
C VAL A 431 -2.94 18.19 9.38
N VAL A 432 -1.63 18.09 9.22
CA VAL A 432 -0.67 18.91 9.97
C VAL A 432 -0.66 20.33 9.38
N PRO A 433 -1.14 21.35 10.12
CA PRO A 433 -1.31 22.69 9.59
C PRO A 433 0.00 23.33 9.14
N GLY A 434 0.03 23.91 7.93
CA GLY A 434 1.21 24.52 7.31
C GLY A 434 2.23 23.54 6.75
N PHE A 435 1.92 22.20 6.81
CA PHE A 435 2.78 21.15 6.24
C PHE A 435 2.07 20.25 5.23
N GLY A 436 0.75 20.33 5.12
CA GLY A 436 -0.04 19.81 4.01
C GLY A 436 -0.13 18.30 3.88
N PHE A 437 0.08 17.50 4.93
CA PHE A 437 -0.05 16.04 4.90
C PHE A 437 -1.01 15.52 5.97
N LEU A 438 -1.76 14.47 5.62
CA LEU A 438 -2.61 13.73 6.54
C LEU A 438 -1.77 12.82 7.45
N LEU A 439 -2.23 12.67 8.69
CA LEU A 439 -1.69 11.71 9.65
C LEU A 439 -2.43 10.37 9.55
N ASN A 440 -1.69 9.30 9.76
CA ASN A 440 -2.20 7.94 9.76
C ASN A 440 -3.17 7.69 10.94
N ASN A 441 -3.95 6.61 10.82
CA ASN A 441 -4.70 6.03 11.93
C ASN A 441 -4.22 4.60 12.23
N GLU A 442 -2.95 4.33 12.03
CA GLU A 442 -2.36 2.99 11.97
C GLU A 442 -2.54 2.18 13.27
N LEU A 443 -2.65 2.85 14.43
CA LEU A 443 -2.80 2.15 15.70
C LEU A 443 -4.16 1.45 15.85
N THR A 444 -5.12 1.70 14.96
CA THR A 444 -6.38 0.93 14.91
C THR A 444 -6.22 -0.47 14.33
N ASP A 445 -5.06 -0.78 13.74
CA ASP A 445 -4.69 -2.15 13.34
C ASP A 445 -4.31 -3.06 14.53
N PHE A 446 -4.14 -2.51 15.72
CA PHE A 446 -4.08 -3.32 16.94
C PHE A 446 -5.43 -3.99 17.25
N ASN A 447 -5.38 -5.15 17.91
CA ASN A 447 -6.54 -5.75 18.56
C ASN A 447 -6.83 -5.01 19.88
N PHE A 448 -7.27 -3.75 19.78
CA PHE A 448 -7.48 -2.88 20.94
C PHE A 448 -8.75 -3.23 21.74
N ASP A 449 -9.52 -4.21 21.31
CA ASP A 449 -10.63 -4.83 22.04
C ASP A 449 -10.18 -5.99 22.94
N SER A 450 -8.90 -6.35 22.92
CA SER A 450 -8.33 -7.44 23.74
C SER A 450 -7.15 -6.96 24.56
N LEU A 451 -7.11 -7.37 25.83
CA LEU A 451 -6.00 -7.10 26.74
C LEU A 451 -4.89 -8.17 26.69
N THR A 452 -5.16 -9.31 26.04
CA THR A 452 -4.25 -10.47 26.06
C THR A 452 -3.80 -10.91 24.66
N HIS A 453 -4.45 -10.42 23.61
CA HIS A 453 -4.11 -10.79 22.23
C HIS A 453 -2.65 -10.45 21.90
N PRO A 454 -1.89 -11.30 21.15
CA PRO A 454 -0.53 -10.97 20.73
C PRO A 454 -0.40 -9.59 20.08
N ASN A 455 -1.38 -9.20 19.26
CA ASN A 455 -1.44 -7.89 18.62
C ASN A 455 -2.21 -6.83 19.45
N ARG A 456 -2.22 -6.89 20.77
CA ARG A 456 -2.77 -5.84 21.65
C ARG A 456 -1.91 -4.58 21.61
N VAL A 457 -2.48 -3.46 22.03
CA VAL A 457 -1.77 -2.20 22.15
C VAL A 457 -0.69 -2.27 23.22
N GLU A 458 0.53 -1.85 22.88
CA GLU A 458 1.64 -1.65 23.83
C GLU A 458 2.52 -0.50 23.35
N GLY A 459 3.10 0.27 24.28
CA GLY A 459 4.00 1.39 23.95
C GLY A 459 5.25 0.93 23.19
N GLY A 460 5.59 1.64 22.11
CA GLY A 460 6.71 1.33 21.22
C GLY A 460 6.47 0.19 20.21
N LYS A 461 5.37 -0.54 20.33
CA LYS A 461 5.01 -1.68 19.48
C LYS A 461 4.46 -1.23 18.13
N ARG A 462 4.72 -2.03 17.10
CA ARG A 462 4.14 -1.89 15.76
C ARG A 462 2.84 -2.70 15.67
N PRO A 463 1.72 -2.15 15.18
CA PRO A 463 0.53 -2.93 14.93
C PRO A 463 0.75 -3.91 13.77
N ARG A 464 0.10 -5.07 13.85
CA ARG A 464 0.13 -6.05 12.76
C ARG A 464 -0.41 -5.43 11.47
N SER A 465 0.30 -5.64 10.36
CA SER A 465 -0.13 -5.25 9.01
C SER A 465 -0.61 -6.44 8.19
N SER A 466 -1.26 -6.15 7.06
CA SER A 466 -1.60 -7.12 6.01
C SER A 466 -0.87 -6.84 4.69
N MET A 467 -0.04 -5.81 4.63
CA MET A 467 0.73 -5.46 3.43
C MET A 467 1.63 -6.63 3.01
N SER A 468 1.57 -6.99 1.73
CA SER A 468 2.22 -8.20 1.18
C SER A 468 3.07 -7.87 -0.06
N PRO A 469 4.00 -6.89 0.01
CA PRO A 469 4.92 -6.69 -1.10
C PRO A 469 5.70 -7.97 -1.35
N THR A 470 5.69 -8.48 -2.59
CA THR A 470 6.19 -9.82 -2.91
C THR A 470 7.13 -9.79 -4.10
N ILE A 471 8.22 -10.55 -4.03
CA ILE A 471 9.16 -10.81 -5.13
C ILE A 471 9.34 -12.33 -5.26
N VAL A 472 9.22 -12.82 -6.48
CA VAL A 472 9.40 -14.23 -6.82
C VAL A 472 10.65 -14.38 -7.68
N LEU A 473 11.50 -15.34 -7.32
CA LEU A 473 12.72 -15.65 -8.06
C LEU A 473 12.65 -17.04 -8.67
N ASP A 474 13.17 -17.19 -9.88
CA ASP A 474 13.45 -18.45 -10.53
C ASP A 474 14.96 -18.68 -10.54
N HIS A 475 15.46 -19.68 -9.79
CA HIS A 475 16.89 -19.97 -9.65
C HIS A 475 17.73 -18.71 -9.32
N GLY A 476 17.22 -17.86 -8.40
CA GLY A 476 17.86 -16.63 -7.95
C GLY A 476 17.73 -15.42 -8.91
N LYS A 477 17.09 -15.59 -10.07
CA LYS A 477 16.80 -14.50 -11.01
C LYS A 477 15.38 -13.96 -10.76
N PRO A 478 15.14 -12.67 -10.94
CA PRO A 478 13.79 -12.13 -10.88
C PRO A 478 12.87 -12.83 -11.88
N PHE A 479 11.70 -13.25 -11.40
CA PHE A 479 10.65 -13.81 -12.22
C PHE A 479 9.40 -12.93 -12.17
N LEU A 480 8.98 -12.53 -10.96
CA LEU A 480 7.76 -11.74 -10.76
C LEU A 480 7.91 -10.85 -9.53
N ALA A 481 7.43 -9.62 -9.60
CA ALA A 481 7.26 -8.76 -8.43
C ALA A 481 5.85 -8.17 -8.46
N LEU A 482 5.16 -8.15 -7.32
CA LEU A 482 3.77 -7.69 -7.25
C LEU A 482 3.37 -7.27 -5.84
N GLY A 483 2.24 -6.58 -5.77
CA GLY A 483 1.53 -6.27 -4.54
C GLY A 483 0.22 -5.55 -4.83
N SER A 484 -0.47 -5.14 -3.78
CA SER A 484 -1.80 -4.52 -3.88
C SER A 484 -2.11 -3.66 -2.67
N PRO A 485 -2.90 -2.61 -2.78
CA PRO A 485 -3.69 -2.07 -1.67
C PRO A 485 -4.87 -2.98 -1.31
N GLY A 486 -5.59 -2.67 -0.19
CA GLY A 486 -6.86 -3.32 0.16
C GLY A 486 -6.97 -3.87 1.59
N GLY A 487 -6.19 -3.38 2.55
CA GLY A 487 -6.22 -3.86 3.93
C GLY A 487 -6.01 -5.37 4.02
N SER A 488 -6.83 -6.10 4.78
CA SER A 488 -6.66 -7.55 4.93
C SER A 488 -6.91 -8.35 3.65
N THR A 489 -7.56 -7.77 2.62
CA THR A 489 -7.71 -8.41 1.30
C THR A 489 -6.43 -8.37 0.46
N ILE A 490 -5.43 -7.56 0.83
CA ILE A 490 -4.10 -7.55 0.17
C ILE A 490 -3.52 -8.96 0.11
N ILE A 491 -3.58 -9.69 1.23
CA ILE A 491 -3.05 -11.06 1.35
C ILE A 491 -3.69 -11.98 0.31
N THR A 492 -5.02 -11.97 0.23
CA THR A 492 -5.76 -12.82 -0.70
C THR A 492 -5.62 -12.36 -2.15
N THR A 493 -5.48 -11.06 -2.40
CA THR A 493 -5.21 -10.53 -3.74
C THR A 493 -3.85 -11.03 -4.26
N VAL A 494 -2.78 -10.88 -3.45
CA VAL A 494 -1.45 -11.39 -3.81
C VAL A 494 -1.47 -12.91 -3.97
N LEU A 495 -2.13 -13.63 -3.06
CA LEU A 495 -2.25 -15.09 -3.12
C LEU A 495 -3.02 -15.54 -4.36
N GLN A 496 -4.14 -14.87 -4.73
CA GLN A 496 -4.92 -15.23 -5.92
C GLN A 496 -4.10 -14.99 -7.19
N ILE A 497 -3.42 -13.85 -7.34
CA ILE A 497 -2.58 -13.57 -8.50
C ILE A 497 -1.44 -14.60 -8.63
N LEU A 498 -0.83 -15.01 -7.51
CA LEU A 498 0.19 -16.06 -7.53
C LEU A 498 -0.41 -17.41 -7.93
N PHE A 499 -1.59 -17.78 -7.43
CA PHE A 499 -2.32 -18.98 -7.81
C PHE A 499 -2.68 -18.96 -9.29
N ASP A 500 -3.33 -17.90 -9.77
CA ASP A 500 -3.74 -17.76 -11.18
C ASP A 500 -2.52 -17.81 -12.12
N ARG A 501 -1.41 -17.14 -11.75
CA ARG A 501 -0.20 -17.10 -12.58
C ARG A 501 0.61 -18.38 -12.54
N LEU A 502 0.74 -19.03 -11.38
CA LEU A 502 1.68 -20.16 -11.20
C LEU A 502 1.03 -21.54 -11.36
N ASP A 503 -0.26 -21.66 -11.06
CA ASP A 503 -0.99 -22.93 -11.13
C ASP A 503 -1.96 -22.99 -12.33
N GLU A 504 -2.71 -21.91 -12.59
CA GLU A 504 -3.66 -21.82 -13.70
C GLU A 504 -2.99 -21.32 -15.00
N HIS A 505 -1.73 -20.87 -14.93
CA HIS A 505 -0.94 -20.35 -16.05
C HIS A 505 -1.56 -19.13 -16.76
N THR A 506 -2.41 -18.40 -16.07
CA THR A 506 -2.97 -17.12 -16.53
C THR A 506 -1.84 -16.09 -16.71
N SER A 507 -1.93 -15.22 -17.72
CA SER A 507 -0.96 -14.14 -17.88
C SER A 507 -1.01 -13.16 -16.68
N LEU A 508 0.10 -12.48 -16.36
CA LEU A 508 0.10 -11.53 -15.25
C LEU A 508 -0.96 -10.42 -15.40
N PRO A 509 -1.15 -9.80 -16.59
CA PRO A 509 -2.22 -8.82 -16.76
C PRO A 509 -3.62 -9.39 -16.51
N ASP A 510 -3.92 -10.59 -17.02
CA ASP A 510 -5.21 -11.22 -16.81
C ASP A 510 -5.41 -11.62 -15.34
N ALA A 511 -4.41 -12.19 -14.67
CA ALA A 511 -4.46 -12.51 -13.25
C ALA A 511 -4.69 -11.26 -12.35
N ILE A 512 -4.16 -10.10 -12.76
CA ILE A 512 -4.44 -8.82 -12.10
C ILE A 512 -5.91 -8.38 -12.35
N ALA A 513 -6.43 -8.60 -13.54
CA ALA A 513 -7.77 -8.20 -13.96
C ALA A 513 -8.88 -9.14 -13.45
N ASP A 514 -8.56 -10.41 -13.19
CA ASP A 514 -9.54 -11.43 -12.84
C ASP A 514 -10.38 -11.03 -11.62
N PRO A 515 -11.69 -11.35 -11.61
CA PRO A 515 -12.56 -11.12 -10.46
C PRO A 515 -12.07 -11.85 -9.23
N ARG A 516 -12.16 -11.21 -8.06
CA ARG A 516 -11.53 -11.70 -6.82
C ARG A 516 -12.51 -12.24 -5.83
N ALA A 517 -12.03 -13.28 -5.09
CA ALA A 517 -12.71 -13.84 -3.94
C ALA A 517 -11.73 -13.98 -2.76
N SER A 518 -12.08 -13.41 -1.62
CA SER A 518 -11.23 -13.24 -0.44
C SER A 518 -11.80 -14.00 0.76
N GLN A 519 -11.24 -15.17 1.06
CA GLN A 519 -11.59 -15.95 2.24
C GLN A 519 -10.59 -15.69 3.37
N ARG A 520 -11.05 -15.09 4.46
CA ARG A 520 -10.22 -14.63 5.59
C ARG A 520 -10.62 -15.27 6.90
N ASN A 521 -11.00 -16.56 6.87
CA ASN A 521 -11.58 -17.29 7.98
C ASN A 521 -12.88 -16.66 8.50
N THR A 522 -13.71 -16.21 7.57
CA THR A 522 -15.03 -15.64 7.81
C THR A 522 -16.12 -16.63 7.43
N THR A 523 -17.35 -16.42 7.92
CA THR A 523 -18.49 -17.29 7.62
C THR A 523 -18.84 -17.34 6.14
N ARG A 524 -18.60 -16.22 5.43
CA ARG A 524 -18.78 -16.09 3.98
C ARG A 524 -17.51 -15.51 3.37
N THR A 525 -17.19 -15.94 2.17
CA THR A 525 -16.11 -15.38 1.37
C THR A 525 -16.56 -14.03 0.80
N SER A 526 -15.80 -12.96 1.07
CA SER A 526 -16.02 -11.68 0.39
C SER A 526 -15.59 -11.84 -1.07
N ALA A 527 -16.45 -11.47 -2.00
CA ALA A 527 -16.15 -11.59 -3.42
C ALA A 527 -16.73 -10.43 -4.20
N GLU A 528 -16.10 -10.10 -5.31
CA GLU A 528 -16.57 -9.05 -6.20
C GLU A 528 -17.86 -9.44 -6.90
N PRO A 529 -18.74 -8.49 -7.26
CA PRO A 529 -19.98 -8.79 -7.99
C PRO A 529 -19.76 -9.60 -9.25
N ALA A 530 -18.68 -9.31 -10.01
CA ALA A 530 -18.32 -10.05 -11.21
C ALA A 530 -17.93 -11.51 -10.90
N PHE A 531 -17.24 -11.77 -9.80
CA PHE A 531 -16.95 -13.13 -9.34
C PHE A 531 -18.23 -13.88 -8.97
N ILE A 532 -19.09 -13.25 -8.16
CA ILE A 532 -20.36 -13.85 -7.69
C ILE A 532 -21.27 -14.23 -8.88
N ALA A 533 -21.26 -13.42 -9.94
CA ALA A 533 -22.03 -13.68 -11.15
C ALA A 533 -21.40 -14.73 -12.10
N SER A 534 -20.18 -15.20 -11.81
CA SER A 534 -19.45 -16.12 -12.69
C SER A 534 -19.97 -17.56 -12.65
N PRO A 535 -19.75 -18.35 -13.71
CA PRO A 535 -20.00 -19.80 -13.67
C PRO A 535 -19.19 -20.50 -12.59
N LEU A 536 -17.95 -20.04 -12.30
CA LEU A 536 -17.08 -20.58 -11.26
C LEU A 536 -17.72 -20.47 -9.87
N ALA A 537 -18.30 -19.31 -9.54
CA ALA A 537 -19.00 -19.14 -8.25
C ALA A 537 -20.16 -20.15 -8.11
N THR A 538 -20.91 -20.43 -9.18
CA THR A 538 -21.99 -21.43 -9.17
C THR A 538 -21.48 -22.83 -8.83
N LEU A 539 -20.34 -23.25 -9.42
CA LEU A 539 -19.72 -24.54 -9.12
C LEU A 539 -19.19 -24.59 -7.68
N LEU A 540 -18.62 -23.50 -7.19
CA LEU A 540 -18.12 -23.39 -5.80
C LEU A 540 -19.26 -23.40 -4.77
N LEU A 541 -20.42 -22.83 -5.07
CA LEU A 541 -21.63 -22.96 -4.23
C LEU A 541 -22.04 -24.43 -4.08
N ALA A 542 -21.93 -25.24 -5.14
CA ALA A 542 -22.21 -26.67 -5.07
C ALA A 542 -21.20 -27.43 -4.18
N ARG A 543 -19.99 -26.91 -3.99
CA ARG A 543 -19.01 -27.41 -3.00
C ARG A 543 -19.24 -26.87 -1.59
N GLY A 544 -20.28 -26.07 -1.35
CA GLY A 544 -20.64 -25.52 -0.04
C GLY A 544 -20.00 -24.17 0.27
N GLN A 545 -19.22 -23.58 -0.63
CA GLN A 545 -18.72 -22.21 -0.45
C GLN A 545 -19.89 -21.23 -0.41
N GLN A 546 -19.75 -20.14 0.34
CA GLN A 546 -20.75 -19.09 0.44
C GLN A 546 -20.09 -17.73 0.18
N PHE A 547 -20.74 -16.90 -0.62
CA PHE A 547 -20.21 -15.60 -0.98
C PHE A 547 -21.06 -14.45 -0.41
N VAL A 548 -20.42 -13.31 -0.20
CA VAL A 548 -21.05 -12.03 0.11
C VAL A 548 -20.35 -10.97 -0.75
N ASP A 549 -21.14 -10.02 -1.26
CA ASP A 549 -20.60 -8.88 -2.00
C ASP A 549 -19.61 -8.11 -1.11
N GLY A 550 -18.38 -8.02 -1.56
CA GLY A 550 -17.25 -7.33 -0.91
C GLY A 550 -16.88 -6.01 -1.59
N GLY A 551 -17.64 -5.59 -2.62
CA GLY A 551 -17.23 -4.46 -3.47
C GLY A 551 -15.95 -4.77 -4.25
N GLU A 552 -15.19 -3.74 -4.59
CA GLU A 552 -13.88 -3.88 -5.23
C GLU A 552 -12.85 -4.45 -4.23
N ILE A 553 -12.00 -5.38 -4.69
CA ILE A 553 -10.99 -6.03 -3.87
C ILE A 553 -9.60 -5.74 -4.42
N GLY A 554 -8.87 -4.84 -3.74
CA GLY A 554 -7.50 -4.46 -4.10
C GLY A 554 -7.40 -3.60 -5.36
N ALA A 555 -6.18 -3.28 -5.77
CA ALA A 555 -5.80 -2.66 -7.04
C ALA A 555 -4.34 -3.03 -7.32
N ALA A 556 -4.12 -4.22 -7.84
CA ALA A 556 -2.78 -4.81 -7.90
C ALA A 556 -1.93 -4.24 -9.04
N THR A 557 -0.62 -4.23 -8.82
CA THR A 557 0.38 -3.93 -9.85
C THR A 557 1.50 -4.94 -9.80
N GLY A 558 2.14 -5.21 -10.93
CA GLY A 558 3.22 -6.19 -11.01
C GLY A 558 4.16 -6.00 -12.18
N ILE A 559 5.33 -6.61 -12.08
CA ILE A 559 6.34 -6.72 -13.14
C ILE A 559 6.70 -8.20 -13.29
N GLU A 560 6.66 -8.71 -14.53
CA GLU A 560 7.12 -10.05 -14.89
C GLU A 560 8.36 -9.96 -15.79
N PHE A 561 9.35 -10.80 -15.51
CA PHE A 561 10.61 -10.90 -16.27
C PHE A 561 10.49 -12.05 -17.26
N LEU A 562 10.48 -11.72 -18.54
CA LEU A 562 10.21 -12.68 -19.61
C LEU A 562 11.48 -13.47 -20.00
N ALA A 563 11.30 -14.70 -20.48
CA ALA A 563 12.40 -15.60 -20.86
C ALA A 563 13.28 -15.05 -22.01
N ASP A 564 12.75 -14.12 -22.82
CA ASP A 564 13.48 -13.47 -23.92
C ASP A 564 14.26 -12.23 -23.50
N GLY A 565 14.27 -11.91 -22.19
CA GLY A 565 14.99 -10.79 -21.61
C GLY A 565 14.23 -9.47 -21.63
N ARG A 566 12.97 -9.46 -22.07
CA ARG A 566 12.06 -8.32 -21.90
C ARG A 566 11.45 -8.32 -20.52
N VAL A 567 10.90 -7.19 -20.13
CA VAL A 567 10.07 -7.02 -18.93
C VAL A 567 8.64 -6.68 -19.34
N LEU A 568 7.67 -7.18 -18.58
CA LEU A 568 6.26 -6.88 -18.71
C LEU A 568 5.81 -6.20 -17.42
N ALA A 569 5.41 -4.94 -17.50
CA ALA A 569 4.73 -4.24 -16.42
C ALA A 569 3.21 -4.31 -16.63
N ALA A 570 2.46 -4.54 -15.56
CA ALA A 570 0.99 -4.63 -15.59
C ALA A 570 0.38 -3.95 -14.37
N ALA A 571 -0.77 -3.34 -14.57
CA ALA A 571 -1.52 -2.67 -13.51
C ALA A 571 -3.02 -2.97 -13.61
N GLU A 572 -3.72 -2.65 -12.55
CA GLU A 572 -5.16 -2.80 -12.42
C GLU A 572 -5.92 -2.06 -13.55
N PRO A 573 -6.87 -2.71 -14.25
CA PRO A 573 -7.60 -2.04 -15.33
C PRO A 573 -8.73 -1.10 -14.86
N VAL A 574 -9.43 -1.41 -13.78
CA VAL A 574 -10.67 -0.72 -13.40
C VAL A 574 -10.77 -0.36 -11.92
N ARG A 575 -10.31 -1.24 -11.01
CA ARG A 575 -10.44 -0.99 -9.57
C ARG A 575 -9.68 0.27 -9.19
N ARG A 576 -10.29 1.10 -8.35
CA ARG A 576 -9.75 2.41 -7.95
C ARG A 576 -9.40 3.33 -9.14
N GLY A 577 -10.20 3.29 -10.21
CA GLY A 577 -9.99 4.12 -11.40
C GLY A 577 -8.94 3.59 -12.38
N GLY A 578 -8.36 2.42 -12.10
CA GLY A 578 -7.30 1.83 -12.91
C GLY A 578 -5.90 2.30 -12.48
N GLY A 579 -4.89 1.56 -12.91
CA GLY A 579 -3.48 1.85 -12.64
C GLY A 579 -2.68 2.21 -13.90
N SER A 580 -1.37 2.23 -13.77
CA SER A 580 -0.44 2.54 -14.84
C SER A 580 0.77 1.61 -14.82
N ALA A 581 1.21 1.19 -16.01
CA ALA A 581 2.36 0.33 -16.19
C ALA A 581 3.22 0.85 -17.35
N MET A 582 4.52 0.97 -17.14
CA MET A 582 5.47 1.52 -18.12
C MET A 582 6.79 0.75 -18.08
N VAL A 583 7.50 0.75 -19.22
CA VAL A 583 8.89 0.31 -19.36
C VAL A 583 9.70 1.39 -20.04
N GLU A 584 11.03 1.47 -19.77
CA GLU A 584 11.91 2.52 -20.32
C GLU A 584 11.91 2.50 -21.85
N PHE A 585 12.00 1.30 -22.45
CA PHE A 585 12.06 1.12 -23.91
C PHE A 585 10.96 0.17 -24.36
N PRO A 586 9.72 0.67 -24.57
CA PRO A 586 8.61 -0.15 -25.06
C PRO A 586 8.95 -0.79 -26.42
N GLY A 587 8.64 -2.11 -26.57
CA GLY A 587 8.92 -2.91 -27.75
C GLY A 587 7.72 -3.09 -28.69
#